data_c33343ec74e8225b76d2cf8cc4206674
#
_entry.id   c33343ec74e8225b76d2cf8cc4206674
#
_cell.length_a   1.000
_cell.length_b   1.000
_cell.length_c   1.000
_cell.angle_alpha   90.00
_cell.angle_beta   90.00
_cell.angle_gamma   90.00
#
_symmetry.space_group_name_H-M   'P 1'
#
loop_
_entity.id
_entity.type
_entity.pdbx_description
1 polymer ?
#
loop_
_entity_poly.entity_id
_entity_poly.type
_entity_poly.pdbx_seq_one_letter_code
_entity_poly.pdbx_strand_id
1 'polypeptide(L)'
;MERIKPLEFQVLHQKEDITVLDVREVAEFQAGHIEGAVNAPLSTLDKGYEQLDASKRYYVICQGGMRSERACQFLETKGLDVVNVEGGMNQWKA
;
A
#
# COMPACT_ATOMS: atom_id res chain seq x y z
N MET A 1 -4.33 0.83 14.00
CA MET A 1 -3.75 0.64 12.66
C MET A 1 -2.43 -0.07 12.76
N GLU A 2 -2.27 -1.14 12.03
CA GLU A 2 -1.00 -1.87 12.00
C GLU A 2 -0.01 -1.20 11.07
N ARG A 3 1.28 -1.22 11.45
CA ARG A 3 2.37 -0.61 10.68
C ARG A 3 3.51 -1.60 10.54
N ILE A 4 4.28 -1.47 9.47
CA ILE A 4 5.49 -2.26 9.27
C ILE A 4 6.64 -1.32 8.92
N LYS A 5 7.82 -1.59 9.46
CA LYS A 5 9.00 -0.79 9.21
C LYS A 5 9.57 -1.05 7.81
N PRO A 6 10.25 -0.07 7.21
CA PRO A 6 10.71 -0.21 5.82
C PRO A 6 11.54 -1.45 5.55
N LEU A 7 12.50 -1.75 6.41
CA LEU A 7 13.39 -2.90 6.19
C LEU A 7 12.65 -4.22 6.38
N GLU A 8 11.78 -4.29 7.37
CA GLU A 8 10.96 -5.49 7.58
C GLU A 8 10.06 -5.76 6.38
N PHE A 9 9.46 -4.71 5.84
CA PHE A 9 8.61 -4.83 4.66
C PHE A 9 9.40 -5.35 3.47
N GLN A 10 10.60 -4.80 3.25
CA GLN A 10 11.42 -5.20 2.11
C GLN A 10 11.83 -6.67 2.20
N VAL A 11 12.19 -7.13 3.39
CA VAL A 11 12.52 -8.53 3.62
C VAL A 11 11.30 -9.43 3.40
N LEU A 12 10.15 -9.01 3.90
CA LEU A 12 8.90 -9.76 3.74
C LEU A 12 8.52 -9.91 2.28
N HIS A 13 8.65 -8.84 1.50
CA HIS A 13 8.36 -8.84 0.07
C HIS A 13 9.23 -9.82 -0.70
N GLN A 14 10.47 -10.00 -0.26
CA GLN A 14 11.40 -10.96 -0.88
C GLN A 14 11.08 -12.41 -0.54
N LYS A 15 10.57 -12.64 0.66
CA LYS A 15 10.40 -14.00 1.20
C LYS A 15 9.01 -14.59 1.00
N GLU A 16 8.00 -13.75 0.94
CA GLU A 16 6.61 -14.20 0.91
C GLU A 16 5.85 -13.54 -0.22
N ASP A 17 4.81 -14.22 -0.67
CA ASP A 17 3.90 -13.69 -1.67
C ASP A 17 2.87 -12.81 -0.97
N ILE A 18 3.18 -11.52 -0.89
CA ILE A 18 2.30 -10.53 -0.25
C ILE A 18 1.66 -9.65 -1.30
N THR A 19 0.54 -9.02 -0.94
CA THR A 19 -0.15 -8.08 -1.82
C THR A 19 0.19 -6.66 -1.40
N VAL A 20 0.82 -5.91 -2.29
CA VAL A 20 1.20 -4.51 -2.07
C VAL A 20 0.19 -3.62 -2.77
N LEU A 21 -0.38 -2.67 -2.03
CA LEU A 21 -1.33 -1.69 -2.57
C LEU A 21 -0.65 -0.32 -2.59
N ASP A 22 -0.37 0.18 -3.79
CA ASP A 22 0.26 1.48 -3.98
C ASP A 22 -0.84 2.52 -4.19
N VAL A 23 -0.97 3.43 -3.22
CA VAL A 23 -2.02 4.46 -3.24
C VAL A 23 -1.55 5.80 -3.79
N ARG A 24 -0.38 5.82 -4.43
CA ARG A 24 0.08 7.01 -5.15
C ARG A 24 -0.78 7.21 -6.40
N GLU A 25 -0.66 8.40 -6.99
CA GLU A 25 -1.39 8.67 -8.22
C GLU A 25 -0.83 7.87 -9.38
N VAL A 26 -1.64 7.69 -10.43
CA VAL A 26 -1.29 6.85 -11.57
C VAL A 26 0.06 7.23 -12.18
N ALA A 27 0.33 8.53 -12.35
CA ALA A 27 1.58 8.99 -12.95
C ALA A 27 2.79 8.61 -12.09
N GLU A 28 2.67 8.70 -10.77
CA GLU A 28 3.73 8.29 -9.86
C GLU A 28 3.98 6.78 -9.97
N PHE A 29 2.92 6.01 -10.00
CA PHE A 29 3.00 4.55 -10.11
C PHE A 29 3.66 4.15 -11.44
N GLN A 30 3.26 4.78 -12.53
CA GLN A 30 3.81 4.48 -13.86
C GLN A 30 5.29 4.83 -13.97
N ALA A 31 5.76 5.82 -13.23
CA ALA A 31 7.17 6.22 -13.23
C ALA A 31 8.08 5.19 -12.54
N GLY A 32 7.50 4.27 -11.80
CA GLY A 32 8.24 3.18 -11.13
C GLY A 32 7.49 2.73 -9.89
N HIS A 33 7.36 1.42 -9.71
CA HIS A 33 6.64 0.86 -8.57
C HIS A 33 7.23 -0.50 -8.19
N ILE A 34 6.82 -0.99 -7.04
CA ILE A 34 7.23 -2.30 -6.55
C ILE A 34 6.63 -3.39 -7.43
N GLU A 35 7.44 -4.35 -7.82
CA GLU A 35 6.98 -5.47 -8.65
C GLU A 35 5.78 -6.16 -7.98
N GLY A 36 4.73 -6.36 -8.76
CA GLY A 36 3.51 -7.01 -8.31
C GLY A 36 2.53 -6.09 -7.59
N ALA A 37 2.88 -4.83 -7.36
CA ALA A 37 1.98 -3.91 -6.66
C ALA A 37 0.75 -3.57 -7.50
N VAL A 38 -0.39 -3.43 -6.82
CA VAL A 38 -1.64 -2.96 -7.42
C VAL A 38 -1.77 -1.48 -7.12
N ASN A 39 -2.14 -0.69 -8.12
CA ASN A 39 -2.34 0.75 -7.94
C ASN A 39 -3.81 1.07 -7.67
N ALA A 40 -4.06 1.72 -6.54
CA ALA A 40 -5.38 2.24 -6.20
C ALA A 40 -5.20 3.65 -5.64
N PRO A 41 -5.19 4.67 -6.51
CA PRO A 41 -4.89 6.04 -6.09
C PRO A 41 -5.78 6.54 -4.97
N LEU A 42 -5.19 7.19 -3.98
CA LEU A 42 -5.95 7.73 -2.85
C LEU A 42 -7.06 8.67 -3.32
N SER A 43 -6.82 9.45 -4.38
CA SER A 43 -7.79 10.43 -4.89
C SER A 43 -9.11 9.80 -5.33
N THR A 44 -9.10 8.50 -5.67
CA THR A 44 -10.31 7.79 -6.12
C THR A 44 -10.62 6.57 -5.27
N LEU A 45 -9.96 6.44 -4.14
CA LEU A 45 -10.08 5.25 -3.29
C LEU A 45 -11.47 5.10 -2.69
N ASP A 46 -12.19 6.20 -2.51
CA ASP A 46 -13.58 6.19 -2.03
C ASP A 46 -14.52 5.37 -2.94
N LYS A 47 -14.10 5.13 -4.16
CA LYS A 47 -14.81 4.26 -5.11
C LYS A 47 -13.99 3.02 -5.45
N GLY A 48 -12.68 3.19 -5.62
CA GLY A 48 -11.81 2.10 -6.03
C GLY A 48 -11.68 0.97 -5.02
N TYR A 49 -11.96 1.22 -3.74
CA TYR A 49 -11.84 0.19 -2.71
C TYR A 49 -12.74 -1.02 -2.98
N GLU A 50 -13.83 -0.84 -3.72
CA GLU A 50 -14.76 -1.92 -4.02
C GLU A 50 -14.12 -3.02 -4.88
N GLN A 51 -13.03 -2.70 -5.56
CA GLN A 51 -12.28 -3.67 -6.37
C GLN A 51 -11.31 -4.50 -5.53
N LEU A 52 -11.11 -4.16 -4.27
CA LEU A 52 -10.19 -4.86 -3.39
C LEU A 52 -10.85 -6.09 -2.77
N ASP A 53 -10.03 -7.10 -2.51
CA ASP A 53 -10.50 -8.37 -1.97
C ASP A 53 -10.43 -8.32 -0.44
N ALA A 54 -11.60 -8.36 0.23
CA ALA A 54 -11.68 -8.28 1.68
C ALA A 54 -11.08 -9.50 2.39
N SER A 55 -10.81 -10.59 1.66
CA SER A 55 -10.17 -11.78 2.23
C SER A 55 -8.64 -11.70 2.24
N LYS A 56 -8.07 -10.67 1.60
CA LYS A 56 -6.63 -10.47 1.51
C LYS A 56 -6.13 -9.44 2.50
N ARG A 57 -4.86 -9.58 2.88
CA ARG A 57 -4.14 -8.57 3.64
C ARG A 57 -3.35 -7.71 2.67
N TYR A 58 -3.51 -6.40 2.75
CA TYR A 58 -2.83 -5.46 1.87
C TYR A 58 -1.77 -4.67 2.63
N TYR A 59 -0.56 -4.63 2.07
CA TYR A 59 0.50 -3.74 2.55
C TYR A 59 0.44 -2.47 1.74
N VAL A 60 0.01 -1.39 2.38
CA VAL A 60 -0.36 -0.12 1.72
C VAL A 60 0.81 0.83 1.74
N ILE A 61 1.22 1.31 0.57
CA ILE A 61 2.40 2.15 0.42
C ILE A 61 2.08 3.41 -0.39
N CYS A 62 2.73 4.51 -0.03
CA CYS A 62 2.75 5.73 -0.82
C CYS A 62 4.18 6.23 -0.92
N GLN A 63 4.41 7.49 -1.26
CA GLN A 63 5.77 8.00 -1.40
C GLN A 63 6.46 8.17 -0.05
N GLY A 64 5.81 8.82 0.91
CA GLY A 64 6.42 9.15 2.21
C GLY A 64 5.76 8.52 3.43
N GLY A 65 4.63 7.84 3.28
CA GLY A 65 3.94 7.17 4.40
C GLY A 65 2.66 7.84 4.90
N MET A 66 2.38 9.09 4.52
CA MET A 66 1.21 9.82 5.03
C MET A 66 -0.07 9.52 4.25
N ARG A 67 0.01 9.47 2.93
CA ARG A 67 -1.16 9.12 2.12
C ARG A 67 -1.59 7.69 2.39
N SER A 68 -0.62 6.79 2.56
CA SER A 68 -0.91 5.39 2.88
C SER A 68 -1.55 5.25 4.26
N GLU A 69 -1.17 6.10 5.22
CA GLU A 69 -1.81 6.10 6.52
C GLU A 69 -3.28 6.51 6.40
N ARG A 70 -3.57 7.55 5.64
CA ARG A 70 -4.96 7.96 5.38
C ARG A 70 -5.74 6.87 4.67
N ALA A 71 -5.11 6.22 3.70
CA ALA A 71 -5.74 5.11 2.97
C ALA A 71 -6.08 3.98 3.92
N CYS A 72 -5.16 3.60 4.81
CA CYS A 72 -5.40 2.55 5.79
C CYS A 72 -6.56 2.90 6.71
N GLN A 73 -6.62 4.13 7.20
CA GLN A 73 -7.72 4.58 8.06
C GLN A 73 -9.07 4.41 7.35
N PHE A 74 -9.13 4.80 6.09
CA PHE A 74 -10.35 4.66 5.30
C PHE A 74 -10.69 3.19 5.05
N LEU A 75 -9.71 2.40 4.62
CA LEU A 75 -9.93 0.99 4.26
C LEU A 75 -10.34 0.15 5.46
N GLU A 76 -9.84 0.47 6.64
CA GLU A 76 -10.27 -0.21 7.86
C GLU A 76 -11.75 0.01 8.13
N THR A 77 -12.30 1.18 7.81
CA THR A 77 -13.73 1.43 7.98
C THR A 77 -14.56 0.58 7.02
N LYS A 78 -13.93 0.06 5.96
CA LYS A 78 -14.58 -0.81 4.97
C LYS A 78 -14.32 -2.30 5.25
N GLY A 79 -13.72 -2.62 6.38
CA GLY A 79 -13.50 -4.01 6.77
C GLY A 79 -12.30 -4.68 6.13
N LEU A 80 -11.40 -3.90 5.52
CA LEU A 80 -10.21 -4.46 4.88
C LEU A 80 -9.07 -4.60 5.88
N ASP A 81 -8.27 -5.64 5.69
CA ASP A 81 -7.09 -5.92 6.52
C ASP A 81 -5.88 -5.25 5.88
N VAL A 82 -5.40 -4.17 6.49
CA VAL A 82 -4.34 -3.34 5.91
C VAL A 82 -3.22 -3.08 6.90
N VAL A 83 -2.01 -2.90 6.35
CA VAL A 83 -0.81 -2.55 7.11
C VAL A 83 -0.19 -1.35 6.41
N ASN A 84 0.12 -0.29 7.16
CA ASN A 84 0.80 0.88 6.60
C ASN A 84 2.30 0.63 6.54
N VAL A 85 2.88 0.78 5.35
CA VAL A 85 4.33 0.68 5.16
C VAL A 85 4.96 2.02 5.52
N GLU A 86 5.66 2.07 6.65
CA GLU A 86 6.29 3.31 7.12
C GLU A 86 7.38 3.76 6.16
N GLY A 87 7.47 5.07 5.96
CA GLY A 87 8.50 5.68 5.09
C GLY A 87 8.23 5.55 3.60
N GLY A 88 7.35 4.66 3.20
CA GLY A 88 6.92 4.52 1.81
C GLY A 88 8.05 4.25 0.82
N MET A 89 7.83 4.67 -0.43
CA MET A 89 8.79 4.47 -1.51
C MET A 89 10.13 5.18 -1.25
N ASN A 90 10.13 6.25 -0.43
CA ASN A 90 11.36 6.94 -0.06
C ASN A 90 12.37 6.00 0.61
N GLN A 91 11.88 4.98 1.30
CA GLN A 91 12.72 4.01 2.03
C GLN A 91 12.87 2.69 1.27
N TRP A 92 12.16 2.52 0.17
CA TRP A 92 12.25 1.30 -0.64
C TRP A 92 13.55 1.32 -1.47
N LYS A 93 14.27 0.21 -1.43
CA LYS A 93 15.51 0.07 -2.19
C LYS A 93 15.30 -0.94 -3.31
N ALA A 94 15.34 -0.43 -4.52
CA ALA A 94 15.16 -1.26 -5.71
C ALA A 94 16.34 -2.22 -5.92
#